data_4e90d7e48b09add86d9eb346cc667ec3
#
_entry.id   4e90d7e48b09add86d9eb346cc667ec3
#
_cell.length_a   1.000
_cell.length_b   1.000
_cell.length_c   1.000
_cell.angle_alpha   90.00
_cell.angle_beta   90.00
_cell.angle_gamma   90.00
#
_symmetry.space_group_name_H-M   'P 1'
#
loop_
_entity.id
_entity.type
_entity.pdbx_description
1 polymer ?
#
loop_
_entity_poly.entity_id
_entity_poly.type
_entity_poly.pdbx_seq_one_letter_code
_entity_poly.pdbx_strand_id
1 'polypeptide(L)'
;EELPGGYDFQVLPNGENLSQGQRQLLALARALALNPEGVLVLDEATSSIDTATEALIQEALERILRTRTSLVIAHRLSTIRNADRIIVMERGRIVEDGDHASLLARGGHYARLHQHQLMGVETKLAG
;
A
#
# COMPACT_ATOMS: atom_id res chain seq x y z
N GLU A 1 -16.02 2.12 -10.73
CA GLU A 1 -17.51 2.11 -10.83
C GLU A 1 -18.05 3.04 -9.75
N GLU A 2 -18.92 3.96 -10.15
CA GLU A 2 -19.61 4.81 -9.20
C GLU A 2 -20.67 3.98 -8.45
N LEU A 3 -20.82 4.24 -7.16
CA LEU A 3 -21.85 3.59 -6.35
C LEU A 3 -23.25 4.07 -6.82
N PRO A 4 -24.25 3.17 -6.90
CA PRO A 4 -25.61 3.55 -7.28
C PRO A 4 -26.17 4.62 -6.33
N GLY A 5 -26.52 5.80 -6.84
CA GLY A 5 -26.95 6.92 -6.02
C GLY A 5 -25.83 7.81 -5.45
N GLY A 6 -24.57 7.58 -5.81
CA GLY A 6 -23.44 8.43 -5.43
C GLY A 6 -23.25 8.53 -3.91
N TYR A 7 -23.25 9.76 -3.39
CA TYR A 7 -23.07 10.02 -1.95
C TYR A 7 -24.25 9.59 -1.06
N ASP A 8 -25.42 9.35 -1.65
CA ASP A 8 -26.62 8.88 -0.92
C ASP A 8 -26.68 7.34 -0.83
N PHE A 9 -25.66 6.66 -1.35
CA PHE A 9 -25.57 5.20 -1.26
C PHE A 9 -25.53 4.72 0.20
N GLN A 10 -26.50 3.88 0.57
CA GLN A 10 -26.55 3.30 1.90
C GLN A 10 -25.58 2.13 2.04
N VAL A 11 -24.55 2.35 2.83
CA VAL A 11 -23.58 1.29 3.18
C VAL A 11 -24.19 0.42 4.28
N LEU A 12 -24.30 -0.88 4.02
CA LEU A 12 -24.77 -1.86 5.01
C LEU A 12 -23.73 -2.07 6.12
N PRO A 13 -24.13 -2.63 7.28
CA PRO A 13 -23.21 -2.97 8.35
C PRO A 13 -22.00 -3.77 7.81
N ASN A 14 -20.81 -3.43 8.30
CA ASN A 14 -19.53 -4.01 7.85
C ASN A 14 -19.23 -3.84 6.34
N GLY A 15 -20.00 -3.04 5.60
CA GLY A 15 -19.80 -2.82 4.16
C GLY A 15 -20.10 -4.07 3.32
N GLU A 16 -21.08 -4.89 3.70
CA GLU A 16 -21.43 -6.15 3.02
C GLU A 16 -21.82 -5.97 1.56
N ASN A 17 -22.39 -4.80 1.21
CA ASN A 17 -22.76 -4.42 -0.15
C ASN A 17 -21.65 -3.70 -0.93
N LEU A 18 -20.43 -3.68 -0.42
CA LEU A 18 -19.25 -3.11 -1.06
C LEU A 18 -18.27 -4.21 -1.47
N SER A 19 -17.56 -4.02 -2.58
CA SER A 19 -16.39 -4.84 -2.91
C SER A 19 -15.27 -4.64 -1.89
N GLN A 20 -14.30 -5.54 -1.83
CA GLN A 20 -13.16 -5.41 -0.93
C GLN A 20 -12.36 -4.12 -1.20
N GLY A 21 -12.15 -3.79 -2.47
CA GLY A 21 -11.48 -2.55 -2.87
C GLY A 21 -12.26 -1.30 -2.48
N GLN A 22 -13.58 -1.30 -2.67
CA GLN A 22 -14.45 -0.20 -2.25
C GLN A 22 -14.42 0.01 -0.73
N ARG A 23 -14.43 -1.08 0.06
CA ARG A 23 -14.26 -1.01 1.52
C ARG A 23 -12.92 -0.39 1.90
N GLN A 24 -11.86 -0.75 1.22
CA GLN A 24 -10.51 -0.22 1.48
C GLN A 24 -10.41 1.27 1.15
N LEU A 25 -10.94 1.71 -0.02
CA LEU A 25 -11.01 3.12 -0.38
C LEU A 25 -11.83 3.93 0.61
N LEU A 26 -12.97 3.42 1.05
CA LEU A 26 -13.82 4.09 2.04
C LEU A 26 -13.13 4.19 3.40
N ALA A 27 -12.45 3.14 3.85
CA ALA A 27 -11.67 3.16 5.09
C ALA A 27 -10.54 4.20 5.04
N LEU A 28 -9.83 4.27 3.90
CA LEU A 28 -8.79 5.27 3.67
C LEU A 28 -9.36 6.69 3.68
N ALA A 29 -10.44 6.94 2.93
CA ALA A 29 -11.11 8.24 2.91
C ALA A 29 -11.58 8.68 4.31
N ARG A 30 -12.12 7.76 5.09
CA ARG A 30 -12.55 7.99 6.47
C ARG A 30 -11.37 8.34 7.40
N ALA A 31 -10.26 7.61 7.30
CA ALA A 31 -9.06 7.91 8.09
C ALA A 31 -8.51 9.32 7.78
N LEU A 32 -8.54 9.72 6.52
CA LEU A 32 -8.10 11.04 6.07
C LEU A 32 -9.03 12.16 6.54
N ALA A 33 -10.33 11.94 6.49
CA ALA A 33 -11.33 12.93 6.90
C ALA A 33 -11.30 13.17 8.42
N LEU A 34 -11.05 12.12 9.21
CA LEU A 34 -11.01 12.22 10.68
C LEU A 34 -9.75 12.90 11.21
N ASN A 35 -8.63 12.76 10.51
CA ASN A 35 -7.36 13.36 10.94
C ASN A 35 -6.54 13.85 9.74
N PRO A 36 -6.87 15.01 9.16
CA PRO A 36 -6.26 15.50 7.94
C PRO A 36 -4.78 15.86 8.09
N GLU A 37 -4.30 16.18 9.29
CA GLU A 37 -2.91 16.59 9.57
C GLU A 37 -2.10 15.54 10.35
N GLY A 38 -2.70 14.43 10.70
CA GLY A 38 -2.06 13.38 11.51
C GLY A 38 -1.09 12.51 10.71
N VAL A 39 -0.28 11.77 11.45
CA VAL A 39 0.55 10.69 10.89
C VAL A 39 -0.36 9.56 10.42
N LEU A 40 -0.18 9.13 9.17
CA LEU A 40 -0.91 8.03 8.59
C LEU A 40 -0.15 6.71 8.82
N VAL A 41 -0.78 5.74 9.46
CA VAL A 41 -0.25 4.38 9.60
C VAL A 41 -1.07 3.45 8.72
N LEU A 42 -0.41 2.80 7.77
CA LEU A 42 -1.04 1.87 6.83
C LEU A 42 -0.40 0.49 6.97
N ASP A 43 -1.26 -0.51 7.12
CA ASP A 43 -0.89 -1.91 6.94
C ASP A 43 -1.46 -2.35 5.58
N GLU A 44 -0.56 -2.51 4.59
CA GLU A 44 -0.93 -2.77 3.20
C GLU A 44 -1.23 -4.26 2.98
N ALA A 45 -2.34 -4.75 3.54
CA ALA A 45 -2.83 -6.11 3.27
C ALA A 45 -3.81 -6.10 2.09
N THR A 46 -3.33 -6.27 0.86
CA THR A 46 -4.16 -6.27 -0.35
C THR A 46 -4.16 -7.64 -1.05
N SER A 47 -4.68 -8.65 -0.41
CA SER A 47 -5.00 -9.91 -1.09
C SER A 47 -6.41 -9.84 -1.67
N SER A 48 -6.56 -10.09 -3.00
CA SER A 48 -7.86 -10.32 -3.67
C SER A 48 -8.66 -9.09 -4.10
N ILE A 49 -8.02 -8.05 -4.61
CA ILE A 49 -8.67 -6.92 -5.28
C ILE A 49 -8.46 -7.08 -6.80
N ASP A 50 -9.50 -6.75 -7.59
CA ASP A 50 -9.37 -6.71 -9.05
C ASP A 50 -8.36 -5.64 -9.49
N THR A 51 -7.70 -5.88 -10.63
CA THR A 51 -6.59 -5.05 -11.11
C THR A 51 -6.98 -3.59 -11.35
N ALA A 52 -8.22 -3.31 -11.78
CA ALA A 52 -8.66 -1.95 -12.06
C ALA A 52 -8.86 -1.15 -10.77
N THR A 53 -9.52 -1.74 -9.78
CA THR A 53 -9.70 -1.14 -8.45
C THR A 53 -8.36 -0.99 -7.73
N GLU A 54 -7.46 -1.95 -7.91
CA GLU A 54 -6.11 -1.89 -7.37
C GLU A 54 -5.33 -0.66 -7.87
N ALA A 55 -5.38 -0.37 -9.17
CA ALA A 55 -4.74 0.81 -9.75
C ALA A 55 -5.27 2.12 -9.14
N LEU A 56 -6.57 2.23 -8.95
CA LEU A 56 -7.20 3.39 -8.31
C LEU A 56 -6.74 3.56 -6.85
N ILE A 57 -6.65 2.47 -6.10
CA ILE A 57 -6.15 2.50 -4.71
C ILE A 57 -4.70 2.98 -4.69
N GLN A 58 -3.85 2.47 -5.58
CA GLN A 58 -2.44 2.86 -5.66
C GLN A 58 -2.28 4.34 -6.01
N GLU A 59 -3.02 4.84 -6.99
CA GLU A 59 -3.01 6.27 -7.35
C GLU A 59 -3.42 7.16 -6.18
N ALA A 60 -4.49 6.78 -5.47
CA ALA A 60 -4.95 7.50 -4.29
C ALA A 60 -3.88 7.49 -3.17
N LEU A 61 -3.29 6.34 -2.88
CA LEU A 61 -2.22 6.19 -1.90
C LEU A 61 -0.99 7.04 -2.24
N GLU A 62 -0.52 7.02 -3.48
CA GLU A 62 0.63 7.82 -3.90
C GLU A 62 0.41 9.32 -3.67
N ARG A 63 -0.77 9.83 -3.99
CA ARG A 63 -1.12 11.23 -3.74
C ARG A 63 -1.08 11.58 -2.25
N ILE A 64 -1.61 10.69 -1.41
CA ILE A 64 -1.68 10.88 0.03
C ILE A 64 -0.29 10.82 0.66
N LEU A 65 0.51 9.83 0.30
CA LEU A 65 1.84 9.61 0.85
C LEU A 65 2.80 10.76 0.54
N ARG A 66 2.61 11.49 -0.57
CA ARG A 66 3.41 12.68 -0.91
C ARG A 66 3.11 13.91 -0.06
N THR A 67 1.97 13.97 0.59
CA THR A 67 1.47 15.18 1.26
C THR A 67 1.53 15.12 2.78
N ARG A 68 1.92 13.97 3.35
CA ARG A 68 1.92 13.79 4.81
C ARG A 68 2.95 12.78 5.29
N THR A 69 3.30 12.86 6.57
CA THR A 69 4.11 11.85 7.23
C THR A 69 3.35 10.53 7.33
N SER A 70 3.93 9.47 6.78
CA SER A 70 3.28 8.17 6.71
C SER A 70 4.21 7.06 7.14
N LEU A 71 3.67 6.09 7.89
CA LEU A 71 4.33 4.82 8.20
C LEU A 71 3.57 3.71 7.47
N VAL A 72 4.23 3.02 6.56
CA VAL A 72 3.60 1.99 5.73
C VAL A 72 4.26 0.65 5.97
N ILE A 73 3.48 -0.36 6.35
CA ILE A 73 3.90 -1.76 6.32
C ILE A 73 3.59 -2.25 4.92
N ALA A 74 4.62 -2.22 4.05
CA ALA A 74 4.44 -2.41 2.62
C ALA A 74 4.72 -3.85 2.19
N HIS A 75 3.82 -4.37 1.35
CA HIS A 75 3.97 -5.66 0.68
C HIS A 75 4.20 -5.49 -0.83
N ARG A 76 4.17 -4.25 -1.34
CA ARG A 76 4.35 -3.93 -2.77
C ARG A 76 5.62 -3.16 -3.02
N LEU A 77 6.32 -3.58 -4.05
CA LEU A 77 7.58 -2.98 -4.44
C LEU A 77 7.44 -1.49 -4.82
N SER A 78 6.32 -1.11 -5.48
CA SER A 78 6.04 0.28 -5.86
C SER A 78 5.97 1.20 -4.64
N THR A 79 5.27 0.80 -3.59
CA THR A 79 5.15 1.56 -2.34
C THR A 79 6.50 1.71 -1.65
N ILE A 80 7.27 0.61 -1.57
CA ILE A 80 8.58 0.60 -0.92
C ILE A 80 9.58 1.48 -1.66
N ARG A 81 9.60 1.41 -2.99
CA ARG A 81 10.57 2.12 -3.83
C ARG A 81 10.47 3.64 -3.71
N ASN A 82 9.26 4.16 -3.50
CA ASN A 82 8.96 5.59 -3.43
C ASN A 82 9.03 6.14 -2.00
N ALA A 83 9.37 5.33 -1.00
CA ALA A 83 9.50 5.78 0.38
C ALA A 83 10.81 6.56 0.58
N ASP A 84 10.74 7.66 1.35
CA ASP A 84 11.91 8.46 1.72
C ASP A 84 12.89 7.69 2.61
N ARG A 85 12.36 6.78 3.42
CA ARG A 85 13.13 5.94 4.35
C ARG A 85 12.52 4.56 4.44
N ILE A 86 13.37 3.55 4.32
CA ILE A 86 12.99 2.13 4.38
C ILE A 86 13.68 1.51 5.59
N ILE A 87 12.90 0.84 6.41
CA ILE A 87 13.39 0.08 7.56
C ILE A 87 13.12 -1.39 7.30
N VAL A 88 14.17 -2.20 7.29
CA VAL A 88 14.05 -3.66 7.18
C VAL A 88 14.13 -4.28 8.57
N MET A 89 13.13 -5.08 8.90
CA MET A 89 13.05 -5.76 10.18
C MET A 89 13.18 -7.27 10.02
N GLU A 90 13.98 -7.89 10.88
CA GLU A 90 14.07 -9.34 10.99
C GLU A 90 14.00 -9.75 12.46
N ARG A 91 13.12 -10.69 12.79
CA ARG A 91 12.94 -11.21 14.16
C ARG A 91 12.79 -10.12 15.23
N GLY A 92 12.02 -9.08 14.91
CA GLY A 92 11.76 -7.96 15.83
C GLY A 92 12.90 -6.94 15.96
N ARG A 93 13.93 -7.02 15.12
CA ARG A 93 15.07 -6.09 15.13
C ARG A 93 15.21 -5.39 13.79
N ILE A 94 15.63 -4.13 13.83
CA ILE A 94 16.01 -3.40 12.61
C ILE A 94 17.37 -3.94 12.17
N VAL A 95 17.43 -4.46 10.94
CA VAL A 95 18.64 -5.01 10.34
C VAL A 95 19.22 -4.12 9.25
N GLU A 96 18.35 -3.32 8.58
CA GLU A 96 18.77 -2.32 7.59
C GLU A 96 17.89 -1.08 7.71
N ASP A 97 18.49 0.08 7.39
CA ASP A 97 17.87 1.40 7.39
C ASP A 97 18.52 2.23 6.30
N GLY A 98 17.72 2.86 5.44
CA GLY A 98 18.19 3.69 4.33
C GLY A 98 17.09 3.99 3.30
N ASP A 99 17.46 4.54 2.17
CA ASP A 99 16.62 4.71 1.00
C ASP A 99 16.76 3.53 0.03
N HIS A 100 15.91 3.48 -0.98
CA HIS A 100 15.87 2.42 -1.98
C HIS A 100 17.23 2.16 -2.65
N ALA A 101 17.90 3.22 -3.09
CA ALA A 101 19.16 3.11 -3.84
C ALA A 101 20.31 2.61 -2.97
N SER A 102 20.44 3.17 -1.77
CA SER A 102 21.49 2.79 -0.82
C SER A 102 21.34 1.36 -0.32
N LEU A 103 20.10 0.91 -0.07
CA LEU A 103 19.84 -0.46 0.37
C LEU A 103 20.05 -1.49 -0.74
N LEU A 104 19.73 -1.17 -2.00
CA LEU A 104 20.09 -2.02 -3.13
C LEU A 104 21.60 -2.15 -3.29
N ALA A 105 22.33 -1.03 -3.21
CA ALA A 105 23.78 -1.01 -3.36
C ALA A 105 24.50 -1.84 -2.28
N ARG A 106 23.93 -1.93 -1.08
CA ARG A 106 24.49 -2.77 0.02
C ARG A 106 24.36 -4.26 -0.23
N GLY A 107 23.47 -4.72 -1.12
CA GLY A 107 23.27 -6.14 -1.42
C GLY A 107 22.76 -6.99 -0.25
N GLY A 108 22.14 -6.38 0.76
CA GLY A 108 21.71 -7.01 2.00
C GLY A 108 20.33 -7.68 1.93
N HIS A 109 19.60 -7.67 3.05
CA HIS A 109 18.26 -8.25 3.17
C HIS A 109 17.27 -7.60 2.21
N TYR A 110 17.29 -6.25 2.11
CA TYR A 110 16.45 -5.50 1.20
C TYR A 110 16.65 -5.89 -0.26
N ALA A 111 17.90 -5.95 -0.71
CA ALA A 111 18.23 -6.30 -2.09
C ALA A 111 17.73 -7.70 -2.47
N ARG A 112 17.86 -8.67 -1.54
CA ARG A 112 17.34 -10.03 -1.73
C ARG A 112 15.80 -10.05 -1.81
N LEU A 113 15.11 -9.34 -0.91
CA LEU A 113 13.64 -9.24 -0.95
C LEU A 113 13.15 -8.60 -2.25
N HIS A 114 13.83 -7.53 -2.68
CA HIS A 114 13.54 -6.85 -3.93
C HIS A 114 13.69 -7.80 -5.13
N GLN A 115 14.77 -8.56 -5.20
CA GLN A 115 15.03 -9.52 -6.29
C GLN A 115 13.98 -10.65 -6.32
N HIS A 116 13.59 -11.19 -5.15
CA HIS A 116 12.54 -12.21 -5.07
C HIS A 116 11.18 -11.69 -5.54
N GLN A 117 10.82 -10.45 -5.23
CA GLN A 117 9.57 -9.87 -5.70
C GLN A 117 9.55 -9.66 -7.22
N LEU A 118 10.67 -9.24 -7.82
CA LEU A 118 10.80 -9.13 -9.28
C LEU A 118 10.64 -10.50 -9.96
N MET A 119 11.32 -11.53 -9.47
CA MET A 119 11.18 -12.89 -10.00
C MET A 119 9.76 -13.44 -9.88
N GLY A 120 9.06 -13.15 -8.78
CA GLY A 120 7.66 -13.53 -8.57
C GLY A 120 6.68 -12.83 -9.53
N VAL A 121 6.99 -11.63 -9.99
CA VAL A 121 6.22 -10.92 -11.01
C VAL A 121 6.47 -11.52 -12.40
N GLU A 122 7.71 -11.84 -12.75
CA GLU A 122 8.04 -12.48 -14.03
C GLU A 122 7.38 -13.85 -14.20
N THR A 123 7.32 -14.64 -13.13
CA THR A 123 6.65 -15.96 -13.16
C THR A 123 5.14 -15.85 -13.37
N LYS A 124 4.49 -14.78 -12.91
CA LYS A 124 3.07 -14.52 -13.14
C LYS A 124 2.74 -14.01 -14.55
N LEU A 125 3.71 -13.42 -15.25
CA LEU A 125 3.53 -12.92 -16.63
C LEU A 125 3.85 -13.98 -17.69
N ALA A 126 4.54 -15.05 -17.32
CA ALA A 126 4.95 -16.14 -18.21
C ALA A 126 4.00 -17.38 -18.19
N GLY A 127 2.93 -17.37 -17.42
CA GLY A 127 1.87 -18.37 -17.34
C GLY A 127 0.55 -17.84 -17.83
#